data_3d5389ec5c4d383c059633531fa76b25
#
_entry.id   3d5389ec5c4d383c059633531fa76b25
#
_cell.length_a   1.000
_cell.length_b   1.000
_cell.length_c   1.000
_cell.angle_alpha   90.00
_cell.angle_beta   90.00
_cell.angle_gamma   90.00
#
_symmetry.space_group_name_H-M   'P 1'
#
loop_
_entity.id
_entity.type
_entity.pdbx_description
1 polymer ?
#
loop_
_entity_poly.entity_id
_entity_poly.type
_entity_poly.pdbx_seq_one_letter_code
_entity_poly.pdbx_strand_id
1 'polypeptide(L)'
;MNREQVIDIYQDVLEKKRKRFPNYFFVGKEGKKYMRYMTCYLLEQRLLIPIHEIPLQVTAGTLWSNRLKPPAMLYEWNYYEVIDNAYPGRFKAWQFQQVPDKYWAGNEGKKRAIEAVKYVIEEKLKIPLKEIPIQVNIHFFSQHSLRGVFSLFGQSPFQVVEAVYPGVFKPWQFAHVPMNCWKNEEYVREAMVDFLFKQLHFSSYEEAFLKLKGSHFTDFQLTGLFQMAFDSRMNNVKEWIKNQLMNIDNELSYVNLD
;
A
#
# COMPACT_ATOMS: atom_id res chain seq x y z
N MET A 1 -37.33 16.81 14.72
CA MET A 1 -37.73 17.33 13.39
C MET A 1 -37.69 16.18 12.38
N ASN A 2 -38.59 16.20 11.38
CA ASN A 2 -38.53 15.25 10.27
C ASN A 2 -37.45 15.63 9.28
N ARG A 3 -37.21 14.76 8.26
CA ARG A 3 -36.15 14.97 7.26
C ARG A 3 -36.32 16.23 6.42
N GLU A 4 -37.55 16.50 5.98
CA GLU A 4 -37.90 17.66 5.13
C GLU A 4 -37.60 18.99 5.85
N GLN A 5 -38.10 19.13 7.08
CA GLN A 5 -37.82 20.32 7.90
C GLN A 5 -36.34 20.61 8.12
N VAL A 6 -35.52 19.54 8.26
CA VAL A 6 -34.06 19.68 8.39
C VAL A 6 -33.46 20.16 7.10
N ILE A 7 -33.91 19.63 5.96
CA ILE A 7 -33.43 20.02 4.62
C ILE A 7 -33.81 21.45 4.32
N ASP A 8 -35.03 21.88 4.61
CA ASP A 8 -35.49 23.26 4.41
C ASP A 8 -34.61 24.26 5.17
N ILE A 9 -34.33 23.97 6.46
CA ILE A 9 -33.42 24.80 7.26
C ILE A 9 -32.02 24.86 6.63
N TYR A 10 -31.53 23.72 6.13
CA TYR A 10 -30.22 23.65 5.52
C TYR A 10 -30.16 24.45 4.20
N GLN A 11 -31.18 24.36 3.36
CA GLN A 11 -31.33 25.17 2.15
C GLN A 11 -31.33 26.66 2.47
N ASP A 12 -32.12 27.09 3.46
CA ASP A 12 -32.14 28.49 3.90
C ASP A 12 -30.76 29.00 4.34
N VAL A 13 -29.96 28.15 4.99
CA VAL A 13 -28.58 28.50 5.39
C VAL A 13 -27.65 28.58 4.18
N LEU A 14 -27.78 27.64 3.23
CA LEU A 14 -26.98 27.64 2.00
C LEU A 14 -27.30 28.84 1.11
N GLU A 15 -28.57 29.25 1.00
CA GLU A 15 -29.07 30.38 0.20
C GLU A 15 -28.96 31.73 0.92
N LYS A 16 -28.38 31.74 2.13
CA LYS A 16 -28.21 32.92 2.98
C LYS A 16 -29.56 33.59 3.43
N LYS A 17 -30.68 32.90 3.26
CA LYS A 17 -31.97 33.32 3.83
C LYS A 17 -31.93 33.26 5.34
N ARG A 18 -31.12 32.34 5.89
CA ARG A 18 -30.84 32.21 7.31
C ARG A 18 -29.33 32.36 7.56
N LYS A 19 -28.95 33.21 8.53
CA LYS A 19 -27.53 33.47 8.85
C LYS A 19 -26.83 32.26 9.50
N ARG A 20 -27.54 31.45 10.30
CA ARG A 20 -27.01 30.32 11.06
C ARG A 20 -28.07 29.26 11.30
N PHE A 21 -27.65 28.06 11.63
CA PHE A 21 -28.54 26.99 12.13
C PHE A 21 -29.23 27.41 13.45
N PRO A 22 -30.40 26.84 13.79
CA PRO A 22 -31.04 27.08 15.09
C PRO A 22 -30.11 26.70 16.26
N ASN A 23 -30.31 27.34 17.41
CA ASN A 23 -29.58 26.98 18.61
C ASN A 23 -29.86 25.52 18.97
N TYR A 24 -28.87 24.80 19.48
CA TYR A 24 -28.99 23.39 19.87
C TYR A 24 -29.36 22.41 18.74
N PHE A 25 -29.36 22.84 17.48
CA PHE A 25 -29.75 22.02 16.33
C PHE A 25 -28.92 20.72 16.20
N PHE A 26 -27.66 20.78 16.58
CA PHE A 26 -26.73 19.66 16.46
C PHE A 26 -26.45 18.97 17.80
N VAL A 27 -27.34 19.03 18.78
CA VAL A 27 -27.10 18.40 20.07
C VAL A 27 -27.55 16.94 20.06
N GLY A 28 -26.71 16.05 20.61
CA GLY A 28 -27.04 14.63 20.85
C GLY A 28 -27.25 13.79 19.59
N LYS A 29 -28.02 12.73 19.73
CA LYS A 29 -28.31 11.76 18.65
C LYS A 29 -29.05 12.39 17.47
N GLU A 30 -30.00 13.27 17.76
CA GLU A 30 -30.78 13.96 16.72
C GLU A 30 -29.87 14.86 15.85
N GLY A 31 -28.91 15.54 16.43
CA GLY A 31 -27.95 16.35 15.68
C GLY A 31 -27.12 15.55 14.68
N LYS A 32 -26.66 14.34 15.07
CA LYS A 32 -25.95 13.43 14.15
C LYS A 32 -26.86 12.95 13.01
N LYS A 33 -28.12 12.70 13.30
CA LYS A 33 -29.14 12.35 12.31
C LYS A 33 -29.41 13.51 11.33
N TYR A 34 -29.43 14.76 11.83
CA TYR A 34 -29.58 15.94 10.98
C TYR A 34 -28.36 16.12 10.08
N MET A 35 -27.16 15.92 10.60
CA MET A 35 -25.93 15.90 9.77
C MET A 35 -26.02 14.89 8.64
N ARG A 36 -26.53 13.67 8.90
CA ARG A 36 -26.77 12.65 7.88
C ARG A 36 -27.72 13.17 6.80
N TYR A 37 -28.86 13.71 7.17
CA TYR A 37 -29.86 14.22 6.21
C TYR A 37 -29.28 15.33 5.32
N MET A 38 -28.55 16.29 5.92
CA MET A 38 -27.92 17.37 5.20
C MET A 38 -26.83 16.91 4.27
N THR A 39 -25.99 15.95 4.72
CA THR A 39 -24.90 15.43 3.88
C THR A 39 -25.44 14.64 2.69
N CYS A 40 -26.43 13.76 2.89
CA CYS A 40 -27.08 13.04 1.80
C CYS A 40 -27.76 14.00 0.83
N TYR A 41 -28.51 15.01 1.32
CA TYR A 41 -29.13 16.02 0.48
C TYR A 41 -28.09 16.79 -0.35
N LEU A 42 -27.02 17.24 0.30
CA LEU A 42 -25.93 17.96 -0.38
C LEU A 42 -25.35 17.15 -1.53
N LEU A 43 -24.96 15.91 -1.26
CA LEU A 43 -24.24 15.10 -2.23
C LEU A 43 -25.15 14.56 -3.34
N GLU A 44 -26.31 14.02 -2.98
CA GLU A 44 -27.19 13.33 -3.91
C GLU A 44 -28.15 14.26 -4.68
N GLN A 45 -28.65 15.30 -4.05
CA GLN A 45 -29.72 16.14 -4.62
C GLN A 45 -29.21 17.51 -5.09
N ARG A 46 -28.28 18.13 -4.38
CA ARG A 46 -27.77 19.46 -4.73
C ARG A 46 -26.57 19.39 -5.65
N LEU A 47 -25.58 18.52 -5.35
CA LEU A 47 -24.38 18.35 -6.18
C LEU A 47 -24.54 17.25 -7.22
N LEU A 48 -25.57 16.43 -7.12
CA LEU A 48 -25.90 15.34 -8.04
C LEU A 48 -24.73 14.34 -8.22
N ILE A 49 -23.96 14.10 -7.15
CA ILE A 49 -22.83 13.18 -7.18
C ILE A 49 -23.35 11.74 -7.04
N PRO A 50 -23.10 10.86 -8.01
CA PRO A 50 -23.42 9.44 -7.87
C PRO A 50 -22.72 8.83 -6.66
N ILE A 51 -23.42 7.98 -5.91
CA ILE A 51 -22.88 7.45 -4.64
C ILE A 51 -21.52 6.77 -4.82
N HIS A 52 -21.31 6.01 -5.91
CA HIS A 52 -20.04 5.33 -6.17
C HIS A 52 -18.89 6.29 -6.52
N GLU A 53 -19.18 7.52 -6.88
CA GLU A 53 -18.20 8.55 -7.19
C GLU A 53 -17.84 9.46 -6.00
N ILE A 54 -18.56 9.33 -4.88
CA ILE A 54 -18.30 10.13 -3.67
C ILE A 54 -16.81 10.10 -3.26
N PRO A 55 -16.12 8.94 -3.22
CA PRO A 55 -14.70 8.90 -2.84
C PRO A 55 -13.78 9.65 -3.82
N LEU A 56 -14.17 9.76 -5.08
CA LEU A 56 -13.38 10.42 -6.12
C LEU A 56 -13.64 11.91 -6.21
N GLN A 57 -14.89 12.36 -5.96
CA GLN A 57 -15.31 13.74 -6.18
C GLN A 57 -15.38 14.58 -4.90
N VAL A 58 -15.64 13.95 -3.74
CA VAL A 58 -15.85 14.67 -2.48
C VAL A 58 -14.57 14.87 -1.71
N THR A 59 -14.28 16.10 -1.38
CA THR A 59 -13.14 16.52 -0.56
C THR A 59 -13.62 17.23 0.70
N ALA A 60 -12.72 17.51 1.64
CA ALA A 60 -13.01 18.39 2.77
C ALA A 60 -13.55 19.75 2.30
N GLY A 61 -12.96 20.31 1.22
CA GLY A 61 -13.43 21.56 0.62
C GLY A 61 -14.88 21.51 0.16
N THR A 62 -15.30 20.42 -0.46
CA THR A 62 -16.69 20.19 -0.89
C THR A 62 -17.68 20.32 0.26
N LEU A 63 -17.37 19.71 1.41
CA LEU A 63 -18.25 19.76 2.58
C LEU A 63 -18.18 21.11 3.30
N TRP A 64 -16.98 21.68 3.45
CA TRP A 64 -16.77 22.91 4.20
C TRP A 64 -17.34 24.15 3.50
N SER A 65 -17.21 24.24 2.19
CA SER A 65 -17.83 25.31 1.41
C SER A 65 -19.37 25.29 1.48
N ASN A 66 -19.95 24.12 1.74
CA ASN A 66 -21.39 23.92 1.92
C ASN A 66 -21.82 23.89 3.39
N ARG A 67 -21.16 24.63 4.27
CA ARG A 67 -21.57 24.89 5.65
C ARG A 67 -21.60 23.66 6.59
N LEU A 68 -20.97 22.55 6.24
CA LEU A 68 -20.93 21.37 7.10
C LEU A 68 -19.75 21.36 8.09
N LYS A 69 -18.78 22.30 7.96
CA LYS A 69 -17.64 22.39 8.89
C LYS A 69 -18.05 22.72 10.33
N PRO A 70 -18.86 23.78 10.62
CA PRO A 70 -19.20 24.13 11.98
C PRO A 70 -19.89 22.99 12.76
N PRO A 71 -20.92 22.28 12.22
CA PRO A 71 -21.50 21.15 12.92
C PRO A 71 -20.54 19.96 13.04
N ALA A 72 -19.68 19.69 12.08
CA ALA A 72 -18.67 18.63 12.17
C ALA A 72 -17.69 18.87 13.34
N MET A 73 -17.26 20.13 13.54
CA MET A 73 -16.40 20.51 14.65
C MET A 73 -17.00 20.24 16.03
N LEU A 74 -18.32 20.32 16.20
CA LEU A 74 -18.99 20.01 17.46
C LEU A 74 -18.86 18.53 17.85
N TYR A 75 -18.61 17.66 16.87
CA TYR A 75 -18.40 16.23 17.07
C TYR A 75 -16.93 15.83 16.94
N GLU A 76 -16.03 16.77 16.74
CA GLU A 76 -14.61 16.53 16.43
C GLU A 76 -14.42 15.66 15.16
N TRP A 77 -15.36 15.76 14.23
CA TRP A 77 -15.36 14.98 12.99
C TRP A 77 -14.53 15.64 11.90
N ASN A 78 -13.68 14.85 11.28
CA ASN A 78 -13.08 15.18 10.01
C ASN A 78 -14.08 14.92 8.85
N TYR A 79 -13.68 15.24 7.61
CA TYR A 79 -14.58 15.10 6.46
C TYR A 79 -15.01 13.65 6.18
N TYR A 80 -14.13 12.66 6.42
CA TYR A 80 -14.47 11.25 6.25
C TYR A 80 -15.56 10.81 7.24
N GLU A 81 -15.45 11.22 8.50
CA GLU A 81 -16.45 10.89 9.53
C GLU A 81 -17.82 11.50 9.22
N VAL A 82 -17.86 12.69 8.59
CA VAL A 82 -19.11 13.28 8.09
C VAL A 82 -19.72 12.39 7.01
N ILE A 83 -18.90 11.88 6.08
CA ILE A 83 -19.37 10.99 5.02
C ILE A 83 -19.77 9.62 5.59
N ASP A 84 -18.97 9.05 6.50
CA ASP A 84 -19.28 7.77 7.13
C ASP A 84 -20.57 7.85 7.97
N ASN A 85 -20.83 8.96 8.64
CA ASN A 85 -22.13 9.18 9.29
C ASN A 85 -23.31 9.21 8.30
N ALA A 86 -23.09 9.72 7.08
CA ALA A 86 -24.12 9.73 6.03
C ALA A 86 -24.32 8.36 5.39
N TYR A 87 -23.24 7.63 5.15
CA TYR A 87 -23.18 6.32 4.49
C TYR A 87 -22.39 5.32 5.34
N PRO A 88 -22.94 4.84 6.47
CA PRO A 88 -22.20 4.05 7.44
C PRO A 88 -21.57 2.79 6.85
N GLY A 89 -20.25 2.65 6.99
CA GLY A 89 -19.49 1.50 6.55
C GLY A 89 -19.42 1.27 5.04
N ARG A 90 -19.99 2.18 4.23
CA ARG A 90 -20.04 2.02 2.77
C ARG A 90 -18.70 2.28 2.11
N PHE A 91 -17.92 3.20 2.66
CA PHE A 91 -16.62 3.60 2.13
C PHE A 91 -15.53 3.38 3.16
N LYS A 92 -14.32 3.14 2.67
CA LYS A 92 -13.11 3.17 3.49
C LYS A 92 -12.38 4.48 3.26
N ALA A 93 -11.74 5.03 4.29
CA ALA A 93 -11.08 6.33 4.19
C ALA A 93 -10.00 6.38 3.10
N TRP A 94 -9.30 5.27 2.84
CA TRP A 94 -8.28 5.19 1.78
C TRP A 94 -8.82 5.19 0.35
N GLN A 95 -10.12 5.09 0.15
CA GLN A 95 -10.74 5.21 -1.18
C GLN A 95 -10.84 6.67 -1.63
N PHE A 96 -10.71 7.60 -0.69
CA PHE A 96 -10.75 9.05 -0.95
C PHE A 96 -9.39 9.57 -1.42
N GLN A 97 -9.41 10.73 -2.09
CA GLN A 97 -8.18 11.39 -2.56
C GLN A 97 -7.20 11.73 -1.44
N GLN A 98 -7.72 12.00 -0.26
CA GLN A 98 -6.93 12.27 0.95
C GLN A 98 -7.46 11.43 2.10
N VAL A 99 -6.56 10.89 2.90
CA VAL A 99 -6.92 10.22 4.16
C VAL A 99 -6.82 11.23 5.31
N PRO A 100 -7.58 11.04 6.41
CA PRO A 100 -7.42 11.87 7.61
C PRO A 100 -5.99 11.87 8.15
N ASP A 101 -5.62 12.95 8.85
CA ASP A 101 -4.32 13.03 9.50
C ASP A 101 -4.10 11.84 10.44
N LYS A 102 -2.85 11.35 10.48
CA LYS A 102 -2.44 10.20 11.30
C LYS A 102 -3.21 8.89 11.03
N TYR A 103 -3.97 8.81 9.92
CA TYR A 103 -4.76 7.62 9.59
C TYR A 103 -3.92 6.34 9.54
N TRP A 104 -2.69 6.43 9.06
CA TRP A 104 -1.74 5.32 8.96
C TRP A 104 -0.88 5.12 10.21
N ALA A 105 -1.09 5.90 11.30
CA ALA A 105 -0.25 5.83 12.48
C ALA A 105 -0.56 4.61 13.37
N GLY A 106 0.49 4.10 14.05
CA GLY A 106 0.40 3.02 15.01
C GLY A 106 0.03 1.65 14.40
N ASN A 107 -0.26 0.68 15.28
CA ASN A 107 -0.54 -0.70 14.84
C ASN A 107 -1.83 -0.81 14.02
N GLU A 108 -2.87 -0.08 14.41
CA GLU A 108 -4.13 -0.05 13.64
C GLU A 108 -3.95 0.64 12.28
N GLY A 109 -3.07 1.64 12.20
CA GLY A 109 -2.69 2.26 10.93
C GLY A 109 -1.99 1.26 9.99
N LYS A 110 -1.10 0.43 10.53
CA LYS A 110 -0.45 -0.64 9.76
C LYS A 110 -1.45 -1.67 9.23
N LYS A 111 -2.41 -2.11 10.06
CA LYS A 111 -3.46 -3.04 9.62
C LYS A 111 -4.28 -2.44 8.47
N ARG A 112 -4.74 -1.19 8.62
CA ARG A 112 -5.47 -0.48 7.55
C ARG A 112 -4.63 -0.32 6.29
N ALA A 113 -3.32 -0.10 6.42
CA ALA A 113 -2.41 0.02 5.28
C ALA A 113 -2.32 -1.31 4.50
N ILE A 114 -2.19 -2.44 5.19
CA ILE A 114 -2.20 -3.78 4.60
C ILE A 114 -3.53 -4.03 3.87
N GLU A 115 -4.67 -3.75 4.52
CA GLU A 115 -6.00 -3.89 3.90
C GLU A 115 -6.15 -3.02 2.64
N ALA A 116 -5.67 -1.78 2.69
CA ALA A 116 -5.76 -0.85 1.56
C ALA A 116 -4.95 -1.34 0.36
N VAL A 117 -3.72 -1.81 0.57
CA VAL A 117 -2.88 -2.35 -0.51
C VAL A 117 -3.50 -3.62 -1.08
N LYS A 118 -3.95 -4.53 -0.20
CA LYS A 118 -4.62 -5.77 -0.61
C LYS A 118 -5.85 -5.49 -1.46
N TYR A 119 -6.70 -4.57 -1.04
CA TYR A 119 -7.87 -4.14 -1.81
C TYR A 119 -7.49 -3.62 -3.21
N VAL A 120 -6.45 -2.77 -3.30
CA VAL A 120 -6.03 -2.23 -4.61
C VAL A 120 -5.49 -3.33 -5.51
N ILE A 121 -4.71 -4.25 -4.99
CA ILE A 121 -4.14 -5.36 -5.76
C ILE A 121 -5.22 -6.36 -6.18
N GLU A 122 -6.02 -6.86 -5.25
CA GLU A 122 -6.92 -8.00 -5.47
C GLU A 122 -8.28 -7.59 -6.04
N GLU A 123 -8.87 -6.50 -5.51
CA GLU A 123 -10.26 -6.12 -5.85
C GLU A 123 -10.32 -5.07 -6.95
N LYS A 124 -9.49 -4.01 -6.84
CA LYS A 124 -9.55 -2.89 -7.77
C LYS A 124 -8.86 -3.18 -9.09
N LEU A 125 -7.64 -3.72 -9.06
CA LEU A 125 -6.80 -3.95 -10.23
C LEU A 125 -6.75 -5.42 -10.65
N LYS A 126 -7.07 -6.35 -9.74
CA LYS A 126 -7.04 -7.80 -9.94
C LYS A 126 -5.71 -8.29 -10.50
N ILE A 127 -4.61 -7.81 -9.90
CA ILE A 127 -3.25 -8.14 -10.32
C ILE A 127 -2.98 -9.62 -10.03
N PRO A 128 -2.60 -10.43 -11.02
CA PRO A 128 -2.21 -11.81 -10.79
C PRO A 128 -0.97 -11.89 -9.87
N LEU A 129 -0.94 -12.88 -8.97
CA LEU A 129 0.13 -13.01 -7.96
C LEU A 129 1.55 -12.91 -8.57
N LYS A 130 1.79 -13.58 -9.69
CA LYS A 130 3.08 -13.58 -10.41
C LYS A 130 3.50 -12.21 -10.96
N GLU A 131 2.56 -11.28 -11.12
CA GLU A 131 2.81 -9.96 -11.68
C GLU A 131 3.01 -8.88 -10.61
N ILE A 132 2.71 -9.20 -9.35
CA ILE A 132 2.84 -8.24 -8.23
C ILE A 132 4.24 -7.63 -8.16
N PRO A 133 5.37 -8.37 -8.24
CA PRO A 133 6.70 -7.78 -8.16
C PRO A 133 7.02 -6.78 -9.28
N ILE A 134 6.38 -6.93 -10.44
CA ILE A 134 6.56 -6.06 -11.61
C ILE A 134 5.65 -4.85 -11.52
N GLN A 135 4.36 -5.05 -11.21
CA GLN A 135 3.35 -4.01 -11.24
C GLN A 135 3.37 -3.13 -9.98
N VAL A 136 3.67 -3.70 -8.79
CA VAL A 136 3.71 -2.95 -7.53
C VAL A 136 5.07 -2.30 -7.36
N ASN A 137 5.34 -1.28 -8.17
CA ASN A 137 6.55 -0.47 -8.14
C ASN A 137 6.31 0.87 -7.41
N ILE A 138 7.31 1.76 -7.36
CA ILE A 138 7.22 3.07 -6.68
C ILE A 138 6.04 3.91 -7.20
N HIS A 139 5.78 3.88 -8.50
CA HIS A 139 4.70 4.66 -9.13
C HIS A 139 3.32 4.15 -8.74
N PHE A 140 3.16 2.85 -8.50
CA PHE A 140 1.92 2.24 -8.04
C PHE A 140 1.33 2.97 -6.83
N PHE A 141 2.15 3.27 -5.82
CA PHE A 141 1.69 3.91 -4.59
C PHE A 141 1.21 5.36 -4.81
N SER A 142 1.82 6.08 -5.73
CA SER A 142 1.38 7.43 -6.07
C SER A 142 0.11 7.46 -6.91
N GLN A 143 -0.03 6.53 -7.84
CA GLN A 143 -1.20 6.41 -8.71
C GLN A 143 -2.47 5.99 -7.96
N HIS A 144 -2.32 5.25 -6.86
CA HIS A 144 -3.44 4.72 -6.10
C HIS A 144 -3.65 5.38 -4.73
N SER A 145 -3.13 6.60 -4.53
CA SER A 145 -3.27 7.37 -3.28
C SER A 145 -2.70 6.67 -2.03
N LEU A 146 -1.70 5.78 -2.23
CA LEU A 146 -1.06 4.98 -1.18
C LEU A 146 0.32 5.55 -0.73
N ARG A 147 0.63 6.82 -1.01
CA ARG A 147 1.92 7.43 -0.62
C ARG A 147 2.19 7.35 0.87
N GLY A 148 1.16 7.55 1.71
CA GLY A 148 1.28 7.43 3.16
C GLY A 148 1.60 6.01 3.62
N VAL A 149 1.03 5.00 2.95
CA VAL A 149 1.36 3.59 3.15
C VAL A 149 2.82 3.33 2.74
N PHE A 150 3.22 3.78 1.57
CA PHE A 150 4.59 3.61 1.07
C PHE A 150 5.64 4.18 2.04
N SER A 151 5.39 5.38 2.59
CA SER A 151 6.25 6.00 3.61
C SER A 151 6.29 5.19 4.90
N LEU A 152 5.18 4.58 5.32
CA LEU A 152 5.09 3.77 6.53
C LEU A 152 6.02 2.53 6.49
N PHE A 153 6.22 1.97 5.28
CA PHE A 153 7.07 0.79 5.05
C PHE A 153 8.44 1.15 4.44
N GLY A 154 8.99 2.30 4.82
CA GLY A 154 10.36 2.69 4.45
C GLY A 154 10.58 2.93 2.96
N GLN A 155 9.53 3.27 2.23
CA GLN A 155 9.56 3.53 0.78
C GLN A 155 10.08 2.34 -0.05
N SER A 156 9.81 1.13 0.40
CA SER A 156 10.20 -0.11 -0.28
C SER A 156 8.97 -0.88 -0.77
N PRO A 157 8.80 -1.06 -2.10
CA PRO A 157 7.72 -1.88 -2.65
C PRO A 157 7.72 -3.30 -2.08
N PHE A 158 8.91 -3.92 -1.96
CA PHE A 158 9.04 -5.24 -1.37
C PHE A 158 8.53 -5.27 0.08
N GLN A 159 8.91 -4.31 0.93
CA GLN A 159 8.47 -4.29 2.33
C GLN A 159 6.95 -4.13 2.48
N VAL A 160 6.33 -3.34 1.60
CA VAL A 160 4.87 -3.23 1.56
C VAL A 160 4.24 -4.56 1.19
N VAL A 161 4.73 -5.18 0.11
CA VAL A 161 4.19 -6.46 -0.39
C VAL A 161 4.45 -7.59 0.59
N GLU A 162 5.62 -7.63 1.24
CA GLU A 162 5.94 -8.60 2.29
C GLU A 162 4.98 -8.49 3.48
N ALA A 163 4.59 -7.28 3.86
CA ALA A 163 3.59 -7.08 4.91
C ALA A 163 2.18 -7.58 4.52
N VAL A 164 1.85 -7.58 3.22
CA VAL A 164 0.54 -8.04 2.70
C VAL A 164 0.55 -9.55 2.44
N TYR A 165 1.66 -10.08 1.91
CA TYR A 165 1.85 -11.48 1.51
C TYR A 165 3.15 -12.05 2.11
N PRO A 166 3.18 -12.31 3.43
CA PRO A 166 4.39 -12.73 4.12
C PRO A 166 5.00 -14.00 3.54
N GLY A 167 6.30 -13.97 3.22
CA GLY A 167 7.07 -15.12 2.72
C GLY A 167 6.76 -15.56 1.29
N VAL A 168 5.84 -14.86 0.58
CA VAL A 168 5.46 -15.24 -0.79
C VAL A 168 6.49 -14.81 -1.81
N PHE A 169 7.09 -13.65 -1.60
CA PHE A 169 8.02 -13.04 -2.55
C PHE A 169 9.42 -12.89 -1.97
N LYS A 170 10.39 -12.81 -2.87
CA LYS A 170 11.77 -12.51 -2.52
C LYS A 170 12.14 -11.09 -2.95
N PRO A 171 13.01 -10.39 -2.19
CA PRO A 171 13.37 -8.99 -2.48
C PRO A 171 13.87 -8.74 -3.91
N TRP A 172 14.64 -9.66 -4.45
CA TRP A 172 15.24 -9.55 -5.79
C TRP A 172 14.28 -9.78 -6.95
N GLN A 173 13.04 -10.15 -6.69
CA GLN A 173 11.99 -10.20 -7.71
C GLN A 173 11.45 -8.81 -8.06
N PHE A 174 11.74 -7.81 -7.22
CA PHE A 174 11.30 -6.43 -7.42
C PHE A 174 12.38 -5.60 -8.13
N ALA A 175 11.95 -4.67 -8.99
CA ALA A 175 12.86 -3.77 -9.69
C ALA A 175 13.73 -2.90 -8.75
N HIS A 176 13.22 -2.64 -7.53
CA HIS A 176 13.95 -1.90 -6.50
C HIS A 176 14.17 -2.79 -5.29
N VAL A 177 15.32 -3.42 -5.25
CA VAL A 177 15.77 -4.24 -4.13
C VAL A 177 16.14 -3.34 -2.95
N PRO A 178 15.71 -3.64 -1.70
CA PRO A 178 16.11 -2.86 -0.53
C PRO A 178 17.63 -2.76 -0.39
N MET A 179 18.14 -1.57 -0.05
CA MET A 179 19.59 -1.27 -0.02
C MET A 179 20.42 -2.27 0.80
N ASN A 180 19.88 -2.78 1.91
CA ASN A 180 20.59 -3.73 2.78
C ASN A 180 20.29 -5.21 2.47
N CYS A 181 19.57 -5.50 1.41
CA CYS A 181 19.21 -6.87 1.03
C CYS A 181 20.45 -7.77 0.91
N TRP A 182 21.47 -7.27 0.22
CA TRP A 182 22.68 -8.00 -0.10
C TRP A 182 23.73 -8.07 1.03
N LYS A 183 23.42 -7.52 2.21
CA LYS A 183 24.19 -7.73 3.44
C LYS A 183 23.78 -8.98 4.20
N ASN A 184 22.62 -9.55 3.85
CA ASN A 184 22.14 -10.80 4.42
C ASN A 184 22.68 -11.97 3.59
N GLU A 185 23.56 -12.78 4.18
CA GLU A 185 24.21 -13.92 3.51
C GLU A 185 23.21 -14.97 3.03
N GLU A 186 22.10 -15.17 3.77
CA GLU A 186 21.06 -16.09 3.36
C GLU A 186 20.34 -15.61 2.08
N TYR A 187 20.05 -14.32 1.99
CA TYR A 187 19.48 -13.73 0.78
C TYR A 187 20.44 -13.81 -0.40
N VAL A 188 21.73 -13.57 -0.17
CA VAL A 188 22.76 -13.76 -1.21
C VAL A 188 22.76 -15.20 -1.69
N ARG A 189 22.77 -16.18 -0.75
CA ARG A 189 22.76 -17.61 -1.07
C ARG A 189 21.51 -17.99 -1.87
N GLU A 190 20.33 -17.62 -1.40
CA GLU A 190 19.07 -17.94 -2.09
C GLU A 190 19.00 -17.29 -3.49
N ALA A 191 19.40 -16.03 -3.59
CA ALA A 191 19.40 -15.31 -4.87
C ALA A 191 20.39 -15.94 -5.87
N MET A 192 21.58 -16.34 -5.41
CA MET A 192 22.56 -17.01 -6.25
C MET A 192 22.07 -18.38 -6.71
N VAL A 193 21.48 -19.17 -5.82
CA VAL A 193 20.85 -20.47 -6.17
C VAL A 193 19.77 -20.30 -7.22
N ASP A 194 18.86 -19.33 -7.02
CA ASP A 194 17.81 -19.03 -7.96
C ASP A 194 18.38 -18.58 -9.33
N PHE A 195 19.37 -17.69 -9.28
CA PHE A 195 20.03 -17.17 -10.48
C PHE A 195 20.75 -18.26 -11.27
N LEU A 196 21.60 -19.07 -10.61
CA LEU A 196 22.39 -20.10 -11.28
C LEU A 196 21.53 -21.22 -11.85
N PHE A 197 20.58 -21.73 -11.07
CA PHE A 197 19.88 -22.98 -11.41
C PHE A 197 18.52 -22.77 -12.06
N LYS A 198 17.78 -21.70 -11.69
CA LYS A 198 16.47 -21.44 -12.28
C LYS A 198 16.50 -20.48 -13.44
N GLN A 199 17.35 -19.43 -13.41
CA GLN A 199 17.38 -18.42 -14.47
C GLN A 199 18.40 -18.77 -15.55
N LEU A 200 19.64 -19.16 -15.16
CA LEU A 200 20.70 -19.56 -16.10
C LEU A 200 20.65 -21.05 -16.46
N HIS A 201 19.85 -21.84 -15.76
CA HIS A 201 19.66 -23.28 -15.98
C HIS A 201 20.97 -24.10 -15.97
N PHE A 202 21.96 -23.68 -15.16
CA PHE A 202 23.13 -24.51 -14.94
C PHE A 202 22.75 -25.79 -14.18
N SER A 203 23.37 -26.91 -14.53
CA SER A 203 23.08 -28.21 -13.93
C SER A 203 23.79 -28.42 -12.59
N SER A 204 24.89 -27.71 -12.36
CA SER A 204 25.68 -27.83 -11.13
C SER A 204 26.53 -26.59 -10.84
N TYR A 205 27.10 -26.51 -9.63
CA TYR A 205 28.07 -25.47 -9.27
C TYR A 205 29.35 -25.52 -10.09
N GLU A 206 29.81 -26.71 -10.51
CA GLU A 206 30.97 -26.89 -11.39
C GLU A 206 30.71 -26.22 -12.75
N GLU A 207 29.56 -26.45 -13.33
CA GLU A 207 29.15 -25.81 -14.58
C GLU A 207 29.08 -24.28 -14.41
N ALA A 208 28.47 -23.82 -13.32
CA ALA A 208 28.40 -22.40 -13.01
C ALA A 208 29.78 -21.79 -12.84
N PHE A 209 30.73 -22.47 -12.15
CA PHE A 209 32.09 -22.01 -11.98
C PHE A 209 32.82 -21.77 -13.32
N LEU A 210 32.57 -22.61 -14.31
CA LEU A 210 33.19 -22.54 -15.62
C LEU A 210 32.53 -21.51 -16.54
N LYS A 211 31.19 -21.43 -16.52
CA LYS A 211 30.41 -20.70 -17.54
C LYS A 211 29.87 -19.34 -17.10
N LEU A 212 29.79 -19.06 -15.79
CA LEU A 212 29.24 -17.80 -15.29
C LEU A 212 30.15 -16.61 -15.66
N LYS A 213 29.53 -15.55 -16.16
CA LYS A 213 30.18 -14.30 -16.56
C LYS A 213 29.57 -13.11 -15.82
N GLY A 214 30.32 -12.02 -15.67
CA GLY A 214 29.83 -10.78 -15.07
C GLY A 214 28.65 -10.16 -15.82
N SER A 215 28.60 -10.30 -17.15
CA SER A 215 27.48 -9.82 -17.97
C SER A 215 26.14 -10.45 -17.59
N HIS A 216 26.13 -11.72 -17.15
CA HIS A 216 24.90 -12.38 -16.75
C HIS A 216 24.20 -11.66 -15.59
N PHE A 217 24.96 -11.07 -14.65
CA PHE A 217 24.35 -10.28 -13.57
C PHE A 217 23.63 -9.03 -14.09
N THR A 218 24.14 -8.42 -15.15
CA THR A 218 23.50 -7.28 -15.80
C THR A 218 22.29 -7.70 -16.60
N ASP A 219 22.40 -8.76 -17.37
CA ASP A 219 21.35 -9.28 -18.25
C ASP A 219 20.10 -9.70 -17.45
N PHE A 220 20.31 -10.19 -16.21
CA PHE A 220 19.24 -10.62 -15.29
C PHE A 220 18.93 -9.61 -14.17
N GLN A 221 19.34 -8.35 -14.32
CA GLN A 221 19.08 -7.25 -13.38
C GLN A 221 19.57 -7.49 -11.94
N LEU A 222 20.62 -8.31 -11.78
CA LEU A 222 21.27 -8.63 -10.50
C LEU A 222 22.56 -7.85 -10.26
N THR A 223 22.73 -6.70 -10.93
CA THR A 223 23.92 -5.84 -10.78
C THR A 223 24.14 -5.44 -9.31
N GLY A 224 23.08 -5.19 -8.54
CA GLY A 224 23.16 -4.87 -7.11
C GLY A 224 23.72 -6.03 -6.28
N LEU A 225 23.35 -7.27 -6.57
CA LEU A 225 23.92 -8.47 -5.96
C LEU A 225 25.43 -8.55 -6.27
N PHE A 226 25.79 -8.41 -7.54
CA PHE A 226 27.18 -8.48 -7.97
C PHE A 226 28.06 -7.40 -7.31
N GLN A 227 27.55 -6.17 -7.22
CA GLN A 227 28.27 -5.05 -6.60
C GLN A 227 28.41 -5.19 -5.09
N MET A 228 27.30 -5.48 -4.40
CA MET A 228 27.25 -5.38 -2.95
C MET A 228 27.75 -6.66 -2.23
N ALA A 229 27.52 -7.82 -2.81
CA ALA A 229 27.97 -9.10 -2.22
C ALA A 229 29.33 -9.55 -2.74
N PHE A 230 29.73 -9.13 -3.95
CA PHE A 230 30.94 -9.64 -4.62
C PHE A 230 31.90 -8.52 -5.10
N ASP A 231 31.72 -7.27 -4.70
CA ASP A 231 32.55 -6.11 -5.09
C ASP A 231 32.74 -5.97 -6.60
N SER A 232 31.77 -6.40 -7.40
CA SER A 232 31.84 -6.47 -8.87
C SER A 232 33.02 -7.32 -9.38
N ARG A 233 33.49 -8.32 -8.60
CA ARG A 233 34.64 -9.15 -8.92
C ARG A 233 34.23 -10.60 -9.15
N MET A 234 34.45 -11.11 -10.36
CA MET A 234 34.17 -12.51 -10.66
C MET A 234 34.99 -13.50 -9.82
N ASN A 235 36.17 -13.10 -9.35
CA ASN A 235 36.94 -13.95 -8.44
C ASN A 235 36.23 -14.22 -7.12
N ASN A 236 35.57 -13.20 -6.54
CA ASN A 236 34.78 -13.35 -5.32
C ASN A 236 33.56 -14.28 -5.53
N VAL A 237 32.92 -14.15 -6.70
CA VAL A 237 31.81 -15.05 -7.10
C VAL A 237 32.31 -16.49 -7.23
N LYS A 238 33.44 -16.71 -7.87
CA LYS A 238 34.05 -18.05 -8.03
C LYS A 238 34.48 -18.66 -6.71
N GLU A 239 35.01 -17.86 -5.80
CA GLU A 239 35.33 -18.28 -4.44
C GLU A 239 34.07 -18.68 -3.68
N TRP A 240 33.01 -17.90 -3.77
CA TRP A 240 31.72 -18.24 -3.18
C TRP A 240 31.19 -19.59 -3.72
N ILE A 241 31.25 -19.82 -5.05
CA ILE A 241 30.82 -21.08 -5.67
C ILE A 241 31.67 -22.26 -5.14
N LYS A 242 33.01 -22.10 -5.03
CA LYS A 242 33.88 -23.14 -4.46
C LYS A 242 33.52 -23.50 -3.02
N ASN A 243 33.19 -22.49 -2.21
CA ASN A 243 32.75 -22.71 -0.82
C ASN A 243 31.44 -23.52 -0.75
N GLN A 244 30.51 -23.27 -1.69
CA GLN A 244 29.29 -24.08 -1.77
C GLN A 244 29.59 -25.55 -2.13
N LEU A 245 30.51 -25.80 -3.07
CA LEU A 245 30.95 -27.17 -3.42
C LEU A 245 31.55 -27.88 -2.23
N MET A 246 32.47 -27.26 -1.48
CA MET A 246 33.08 -27.86 -0.28
C MET A 246 32.06 -28.17 0.80
N ASN A 247 31.02 -27.34 0.98
CA ASN A 247 29.98 -27.60 1.97
C ASN A 247 29.15 -28.82 1.59
N ILE A 248 28.82 -29.01 0.31
CA ILE A 248 28.08 -30.18 -0.18
C ILE A 248 28.90 -31.45 0.02
N ASP A 249 30.21 -31.44 -0.32
CA ASP A 249 31.09 -32.59 -0.14
C ASP A 249 31.21 -32.98 1.33
N ASN A 250 31.28 -32.01 2.24
CA ASN A 250 31.27 -32.25 3.67
C ASN A 250 29.97 -32.89 4.17
N GLU A 251 28.80 -32.36 3.74
CA GLU A 251 27.50 -32.94 4.12
C GLU A 251 27.35 -34.37 3.61
N LEU A 252 27.78 -34.69 2.40
CA LEU A 252 27.76 -36.04 1.84
C LEU A 252 28.72 -36.98 2.54
N SER A 253 29.85 -36.51 3.07
CA SER A 253 30.79 -37.32 3.83
C SER A 253 30.25 -37.72 5.20
N TYR A 254 29.42 -36.91 5.83
CA TYR A 254 28.77 -37.23 7.12
C TYR A 254 27.60 -38.22 6.96
N VAL A 255 26.88 -38.18 5.83
CA VAL A 255 25.74 -39.10 5.57
C VAL A 255 26.20 -40.52 5.24
N ASN A 256 27.44 -40.73 4.80
CA ASN A 256 28.01 -42.07 4.46
C ASN A 256 28.71 -42.75 5.63
N LEU A 257 28.61 -42.22 6.85
CA LEU A 257 29.25 -42.77 8.06
C LEU A 257 28.25 -43.40 9.05
N ASP A 258 26.95 -43.38 8.73
CA ASP A 258 25.86 -44.09 9.45
C ASP A 258 25.36 -45.27 8.59
#